data_b362093b1b07e679e8128fac6371db68
#
_entry.id   b362093b1b07e679e8128fac6371db68
#
_cell.length_a   1.000
_cell.length_b   1.000
_cell.length_c   1.000
_cell.angle_alpha   90.00
_cell.angle_beta   90.00
_cell.angle_gamma   90.00
#
_symmetry.space_group_name_H-M   'P 1'
#
loop_
_entity.id
_entity.type
_entity.pdbx_description
1 polymer ?
#
loop_
_entity_poly.entity_id
_entity_poly.type
_entity_poly.pdbx_seq_one_letter_code
_entity_poly.pdbx_strand_id
1 'polypeptide(L)'
;MPESHEVGEFDMPFGQSRRLAVAALTMTFSGLGAGSGAIAGDIPRFDGDIHLGVASCASSTCHGAVDALAGTTVLQNEYATWQKRDKHADAYTVLLNEESARIARNLGIGDPTKADICLDCHADNVPMDKRGPRFQISDGVGCEACHGGADRWIGAHTSGEGRAQHEASFALGLFPTEAPEARAELCLSCHLGDETRLATHRIMGAGHPRLSFELDTFTAIQPAHYAMDDDYFGRKDVANGAKTWAIGQAVALGETLDLLQSDRYGNTGLFPELFFFDCHACHKPMSAARWQERASLGLGPGVVRFNDASLIMLRIAAGAVDSELAGTIATRGRALHRASQKSARAWREAAASLSVAVDEALGVFAGHEFGPATMRSILDGLVREGLRGEYVDYVAAEQTTMAISTIVEAMSVEGLLSDAEYAGYEQVVNDLYSAVEKDEQYRPGVHLDALRRVDSGGS
;
A
#
# COMPACT_ATOMS: atom_id res chain seq x y z
N MET A 1 5.06 -2.15 -36.73
CA MET A 1 5.64 -1.56 -35.53
C MET A 1 4.67 -0.51 -35.06
N PRO A 2 3.91 -0.68 -33.99
CA PRO A 2 3.17 0.42 -33.37
C PRO A 2 4.08 1.11 -32.35
N GLU A 3 4.03 2.43 -32.38
CA GLU A 3 4.73 3.35 -31.52
C GLU A 3 4.40 3.08 -30.04
N SER A 4 5.42 3.05 -29.23
CA SER A 4 5.37 2.99 -27.77
C SER A 4 4.65 4.24 -27.26
N HIS A 5 3.43 4.09 -26.76
CA HIS A 5 2.79 5.12 -25.98
C HIS A 5 3.51 5.25 -24.65
N GLU A 6 4.09 6.42 -24.44
CA GLU A 6 4.65 6.87 -23.17
C GLU A 6 3.57 6.72 -22.08
N VAL A 7 3.84 5.84 -21.14
CA VAL A 7 3.18 5.86 -19.83
C VAL A 7 3.62 7.19 -19.19
N GLY A 8 2.68 8.03 -18.83
CA GLY A 8 2.94 9.37 -18.36
C GLY A 8 4.05 9.44 -17.35
N GLU A 9 4.99 10.34 -17.57
CA GLU A 9 6.08 10.71 -16.68
C GLU A 9 5.51 10.84 -15.25
N PHE A 10 5.92 9.94 -14.38
CA PHE A 10 5.78 10.13 -12.94
C PHE A 10 6.76 11.23 -12.54
N ASP A 11 6.35 12.47 -12.75
CA ASP A 11 7.00 13.62 -12.13
C ASP A 11 6.76 13.53 -10.63
N MET A 12 7.67 12.89 -9.92
CA MET A 12 7.68 12.86 -8.47
C MET A 12 8.17 14.24 -8.01
N PRO A 13 7.34 15.11 -7.46
CA PRO A 13 7.81 16.34 -6.90
C PRO A 13 8.46 16.06 -5.53
N PHE A 14 9.68 15.57 -5.53
CA PHE A 14 10.57 15.73 -4.39
C PHE A 14 10.86 17.21 -4.25
N GLY A 15 10.40 17.84 -3.17
CA GLY A 15 10.79 19.20 -2.88
C GLY A 15 9.69 20.17 -2.48
N GLN A 16 8.71 19.73 -1.70
CA GLN A 16 7.96 20.65 -0.84
C GLN A 16 7.90 20.10 0.59
N SER A 17 9.06 19.94 1.20
CA SER A 17 9.16 19.75 2.65
C SER A 17 8.59 21.01 3.34
N ARG A 18 7.34 20.93 3.76
CA ARG A 18 6.82 21.85 4.77
C ARG A 18 7.46 21.49 6.08
N ARG A 19 8.60 22.12 6.37
CA ARG A 19 9.20 22.12 7.70
C ARG A 19 8.23 22.76 8.69
N LEU A 20 7.40 21.95 9.33
CA LEU A 20 6.75 22.31 10.58
C LEU A 20 7.79 22.07 11.68
N ALA A 21 8.22 23.14 12.33
CA ALA A 21 9.07 23.06 13.50
C ALA A 21 8.28 22.41 14.64
N VAL A 22 8.50 21.11 14.84
CA VAL A 22 8.00 20.39 16.00
C VAL A 22 8.95 20.72 17.16
N ALA A 23 8.52 21.58 18.08
CA ALA A 23 9.20 21.77 19.36
C ALA A 23 9.08 20.47 20.16
N ALA A 24 10.20 19.79 20.37
CA ALA A 24 10.28 18.60 21.20
C ALA A 24 9.90 18.94 22.65
N LEU A 25 8.70 18.61 23.05
CA LEU A 25 8.25 18.61 24.43
C LEU A 25 8.30 17.17 24.94
N THR A 26 9.38 16.80 25.62
CA THR A 26 9.52 15.51 26.29
C THR A 26 8.55 15.45 27.48
N MET A 27 7.39 14.89 27.30
CA MET A 27 6.52 14.45 28.39
C MET A 27 6.63 12.94 28.55
N THR A 28 7.28 12.52 29.65
CA THR A 28 7.25 11.15 30.13
C THR A 28 5.84 10.83 30.63
N PHE A 29 5.06 10.14 29.85
CA PHE A 29 3.79 9.55 30.27
C PHE A 29 3.99 8.06 30.56
N SER A 30 4.05 7.70 31.83
CA SER A 30 3.86 6.32 32.29
C SER A 30 2.35 6.08 32.40
N GLY A 31 1.73 5.61 31.34
CA GLY A 31 0.35 5.19 31.30
C GLY A 31 0.28 3.76 30.80
N LEU A 32 -0.16 2.83 31.69
CA LEU A 32 -0.65 1.52 31.24
C LEU A 32 -1.91 1.74 30.38
N GLY A 33 -1.72 1.94 29.09
CA GLY A 33 -2.79 1.91 28.12
C GLY A 33 -3.02 0.44 27.73
N ALA A 34 -4.16 -0.13 28.15
CA ALA A 34 -4.71 -1.29 27.49
C ALA A 34 -4.92 -0.90 26.03
N GLY A 35 -4.12 -1.47 25.10
CA GLY A 35 -4.31 -1.28 23.70
C GLY A 35 -5.68 -1.83 23.32
N SER A 36 -6.62 -0.94 23.08
CA SER A 36 -7.82 -1.26 22.29
C SER A 36 -7.31 -1.44 20.87
N GLY A 37 -7.02 -2.69 20.47
CA GLY A 37 -6.95 -2.99 19.06
C GLY A 37 -8.25 -2.50 18.45
N ALA A 38 -8.20 -1.51 17.57
CA ALA A 38 -9.33 -1.16 16.77
C ALA A 38 -9.68 -2.45 16.01
N ILE A 39 -10.85 -3.01 16.30
CA ILE A 39 -11.44 -4.05 15.47
C ILE A 39 -11.70 -3.32 14.16
N ALA A 40 -10.88 -3.56 13.14
CA ALA A 40 -11.20 -3.12 11.79
C ALA A 40 -12.55 -3.75 11.47
N GLY A 41 -13.56 -2.90 11.30
CA GLY A 41 -14.85 -3.32 10.75
C GLY A 41 -14.65 -3.76 9.31
N ASP A 42 -15.68 -4.36 8.70
CA ASP A 42 -15.64 -4.63 7.26
C ASP A 42 -15.22 -3.35 6.51
N ILE A 43 -14.39 -3.48 5.45
CA ILE A 43 -14.03 -2.33 4.63
C ILE A 43 -15.30 -1.67 4.05
N PRO A 44 -15.29 -0.36 3.75
CA PRO A 44 -16.48 0.43 3.40
C PRO A 44 -17.42 -0.21 2.38
N ARG A 45 -16.90 -0.93 1.41
CA ARG A 45 -17.72 -1.65 0.42
C ARG A 45 -18.64 -2.72 1.03
N PHE A 46 -18.26 -3.28 2.18
CA PHE A 46 -18.97 -4.40 2.84
C PHE A 46 -19.57 -4.03 4.20
N ASP A 47 -19.46 -2.77 4.63
CA ASP A 47 -19.94 -2.30 5.93
C ASP A 47 -21.46 -2.39 6.10
N GLY A 48 -22.19 -2.50 4.99
CA GLY A 48 -23.65 -2.62 4.97
C GLY A 48 -24.40 -1.31 5.17
N ASP A 49 -23.71 -0.19 5.31
CA ASP A 49 -24.28 1.14 5.45
C ASP A 49 -24.69 1.74 4.10
N ILE A 50 -25.42 2.84 4.09
CA ILE A 50 -25.87 3.50 2.86
C ILE A 50 -24.86 4.59 2.48
N HIS A 51 -24.30 4.49 1.28
CA HIS A 51 -23.46 5.50 0.67
C HIS A 51 -24.33 6.61 0.09
N LEU A 52 -24.27 7.78 0.70
CA LEU A 52 -25.13 8.94 0.35
C LEU A 52 -24.71 9.61 -0.96
N GLY A 53 -23.46 9.40 -1.38
CA GLY A 53 -22.83 10.00 -2.55
C GLY A 53 -22.06 11.28 -2.26
N VAL A 54 -21.01 11.52 -3.04
CA VAL A 54 -20.05 12.64 -2.89
C VAL A 54 -20.74 13.99 -2.75
N ALA A 55 -21.83 14.23 -3.49
CA ALA A 55 -22.62 15.46 -3.42
C ALA A 55 -23.24 15.74 -2.03
N SER A 56 -23.28 14.74 -1.14
CA SER A 56 -23.76 14.91 0.24
C SER A 56 -22.70 15.56 1.15
N CYS A 57 -21.42 15.44 0.79
CA CYS A 57 -20.28 16.00 1.51
C CYS A 57 -19.84 17.36 0.91
N ALA A 58 -20.12 17.61 -0.37
CA ALA A 58 -19.53 18.69 -1.20
C ALA A 58 -20.18 20.09 -1.03
N SER A 59 -21.00 20.32 0.02
CA SER A 59 -21.54 21.66 0.24
C SER A 59 -20.44 22.63 0.71
N SER A 60 -20.56 23.91 0.33
CA SER A 60 -19.57 24.94 0.70
C SER A 60 -19.51 25.24 2.21
N THR A 61 -20.48 24.78 2.97
CA THR A 61 -20.51 24.86 4.44
C THR A 61 -20.00 23.60 5.12
N CYS A 62 -19.64 22.57 4.34
CA CYS A 62 -19.10 21.31 4.82
C CYS A 62 -17.70 21.13 4.22
N HIS A 63 -17.55 20.36 3.14
CA HIS A 63 -16.24 20.02 2.56
C HIS A 63 -16.01 20.60 1.14
N GLY A 64 -16.91 21.45 0.65
CA GLY A 64 -16.88 22.01 -0.72
C GLY A 64 -16.50 23.47 -0.83
N ALA A 65 -15.79 24.05 0.16
CA ALA A 65 -15.26 25.40 0.04
C ALA A 65 -14.21 25.47 -1.09
N VAL A 66 -14.10 26.62 -1.74
CA VAL A 66 -13.12 26.82 -2.83
C VAL A 66 -11.70 26.88 -2.30
N ASP A 67 -11.51 27.57 -1.18
CA ASP A 67 -10.24 27.74 -0.51
C ASP A 67 -10.28 27.07 0.85
N ALA A 68 -9.11 26.54 1.29
CA ALA A 68 -8.97 25.94 2.60
C ALA A 68 -9.26 26.97 3.71
N LEU A 69 -10.00 26.54 4.72
CA LEU A 69 -10.26 27.37 5.89
C LEU A 69 -8.98 27.46 6.74
N ALA A 70 -8.55 28.67 6.99
CA ALA A 70 -7.32 28.90 7.75
C ALA A 70 -7.56 28.74 9.27
N GLY A 71 -6.59 28.11 9.96
CA GLY A 71 -6.60 27.98 11.42
C GLY A 71 -7.52 26.90 11.98
N THR A 72 -7.92 25.96 11.14
CA THR A 72 -8.67 24.76 11.55
C THR A 72 -8.08 23.51 10.93
N THR A 73 -8.20 22.36 11.60
CA THR A 73 -7.80 21.04 11.11
C THR A 73 -8.68 20.58 9.94
N VAL A 74 -9.97 20.91 9.99
CA VAL A 74 -10.92 20.64 8.91
C VAL A 74 -10.82 21.79 7.91
N LEU A 75 -10.24 21.52 6.76
CA LEU A 75 -9.96 22.53 5.75
C LEU A 75 -11.21 23.00 5.00
N GLN A 76 -12.29 22.24 5.05
CA GLN A 76 -13.59 22.45 4.37
C GLN A 76 -13.51 22.52 2.84
N ASN A 77 -12.34 22.23 2.25
CA ASN A 77 -12.11 22.17 0.80
C ASN A 77 -11.70 20.77 0.31
N GLU A 78 -11.94 19.76 1.14
CA GLU A 78 -11.54 18.37 0.89
C GLU A 78 -12.11 17.85 -0.44
N TYR A 79 -13.38 18.15 -0.73
CA TYR A 79 -13.99 17.82 -2.02
C TYR A 79 -13.26 18.49 -3.20
N ALA A 80 -12.88 19.76 -3.07
CA ALA A 80 -12.17 20.46 -4.13
C ALA A 80 -10.77 19.91 -4.38
N THR A 81 -10.10 19.47 -3.31
CA THR A 81 -8.80 18.81 -3.38
C THR A 81 -8.91 17.46 -4.06
N TRP A 82 -9.84 16.61 -3.61
CA TRP A 82 -10.11 15.31 -4.20
C TRP A 82 -10.47 15.43 -5.68
N GLN A 83 -11.47 16.25 -6.03
CA GLN A 83 -11.95 16.37 -7.40
C GLN A 83 -10.88 16.87 -8.40
N LYS A 84 -9.97 17.77 -7.95
CA LYS A 84 -9.02 18.43 -8.87
C LYS A 84 -7.65 17.77 -8.91
N ARG A 85 -7.27 17.04 -7.87
CA ARG A 85 -5.90 16.61 -7.66
C ARG A 85 -5.75 15.12 -7.37
N ASP A 86 -6.77 14.47 -6.81
CA ASP A 86 -6.73 13.06 -6.46
C ASP A 86 -7.19 12.20 -7.65
N LYS A 87 -6.37 11.26 -8.06
CA LYS A 87 -6.65 10.34 -9.18
C LYS A 87 -7.81 9.39 -8.91
N HIS A 88 -8.20 9.21 -7.65
CA HIS A 88 -9.38 8.45 -7.28
C HIS A 88 -10.68 9.06 -7.86
N ALA A 89 -10.73 10.39 -7.98
CA ALA A 89 -11.85 11.07 -8.65
C ALA A 89 -11.94 10.74 -10.15
N ASP A 90 -10.81 10.45 -10.79
CA ASP A 90 -10.75 10.10 -12.20
C ASP A 90 -10.94 8.60 -12.47
N ALA A 91 -11.03 7.76 -11.42
CA ALA A 91 -10.99 6.31 -11.55
C ALA A 91 -12.09 5.74 -12.46
N TYR A 92 -13.32 6.28 -12.38
CA TYR A 92 -14.39 5.91 -13.31
C TYR A 92 -14.16 6.47 -14.73
N THR A 93 -13.66 7.69 -14.83
CA THR A 93 -13.45 8.38 -16.11
C THR A 93 -12.43 7.63 -16.97
N VAL A 94 -11.44 7.00 -16.38
CA VAL A 94 -10.46 6.14 -17.06
C VAL A 94 -11.14 4.99 -17.82
N LEU A 95 -12.27 4.48 -17.34
CA LEU A 95 -13.02 3.41 -18.02
C LEU A 95 -13.66 3.86 -19.35
N LEU A 96 -13.75 5.16 -19.60
CA LEU A 96 -14.31 5.71 -20.82
C LEU A 96 -13.30 5.84 -21.98
N ASN A 97 -12.02 5.59 -21.72
CA ASN A 97 -10.97 5.75 -22.71
C ASN A 97 -10.86 4.54 -23.67
N GLU A 98 -10.11 4.72 -24.77
CA GLU A 98 -9.93 3.69 -25.80
C GLU A 98 -9.16 2.48 -25.28
N GLU A 99 -8.26 2.66 -24.31
CA GLU A 99 -7.49 1.59 -23.70
C GLU A 99 -8.38 0.67 -22.88
N SER A 100 -9.22 1.22 -22.01
CA SER A 100 -10.21 0.45 -21.25
C SER A 100 -11.18 -0.29 -22.15
N ALA A 101 -11.61 0.34 -23.25
CA ALA A 101 -12.43 -0.30 -24.27
C ALA A 101 -11.67 -1.46 -24.97
N ARG A 102 -10.37 -1.33 -25.20
CA ARG A 102 -9.51 -2.40 -25.74
C ARG A 102 -9.39 -3.58 -24.76
N ILE A 103 -9.11 -3.28 -23.49
CA ILE A 103 -9.02 -4.28 -22.41
C ILE A 103 -10.36 -5.03 -22.30
N ALA A 104 -11.48 -4.33 -22.28
CA ALA A 104 -12.81 -4.93 -22.23
C ALA A 104 -13.07 -5.87 -23.41
N ARG A 105 -12.69 -5.48 -24.64
CA ARG A 105 -12.78 -6.36 -25.82
C ARG A 105 -11.90 -7.61 -25.67
N ASN A 106 -10.67 -7.46 -25.20
CA ASN A 106 -9.74 -8.58 -25.00
C ASN A 106 -10.23 -9.56 -23.94
N LEU A 107 -10.92 -9.06 -22.92
CA LEU A 107 -11.56 -9.89 -21.87
C LEU A 107 -12.86 -10.53 -22.33
N GLY A 108 -13.48 -10.03 -23.42
CA GLY A 108 -14.80 -10.46 -23.88
C GLY A 108 -15.94 -9.97 -22.97
N ILE A 109 -15.71 -8.92 -22.22
CA ILE A 109 -16.72 -8.20 -21.45
C ILE A 109 -17.22 -6.99 -22.26
N GLY A 110 -18.45 -6.59 -22.12
CA GLY A 110 -19.02 -5.52 -22.93
C GLY A 110 -18.46 -4.13 -22.59
N ASP A 111 -19.30 -3.30 -22.04
CA ASP A 111 -18.98 -1.93 -21.62
C ASP A 111 -18.24 -1.94 -20.26
N PRO A 112 -16.99 -1.47 -20.18
CA PRO A 112 -16.23 -1.50 -18.94
C PRO A 112 -16.87 -0.66 -17.83
N THR A 113 -17.66 0.37 -18.18
CA THR A 113 -18.38 1.22 -17.21
C THR A 113 -19.60 0.54 -16.57
N LYS A 114 -19.89 -0.69 -16.96
CA LYS A 114 -21.01 -1.51 -16.45
C LYS A 114 -20.57 -2.89 -15.94
N ALA A 115 -19.29 -3.18 -16.03
CA ALA A 115 -18.74 -4.46 -15.66
C ALA A 115 -18.15 -4.40 -14.23
N ASP A 116 -18.69 -5.19 -13.31
CA ASP A 116 -18.23 -5.21 -11.91
C ASP A 116 -16.73 -5.49 -11.81
N ILE A 117 -16.19 -6.34 -12.67
CA ILE A 117 -14.74 -6.63 -12.74
C ILE A 117 -13.87 -5.37 -12.93
N CYS A 118 -14.44 -4.27 -13.47
CA CYS A 118 -13.79 -2.98 -13.60
C CYS A 118 -14.23 -2.03 -12.46
N LEU A 119 -15.54 -1.93 -12.26
CA LEU A 119 -16.14 -0.99 -11.31
C LEU A 119 -15.70 -1.24 -9.86
N ASP A 120 -15.42 -2.48 -9.50
CA ASP A 120 -15.03 -2.87 -8.14
C ASP A 120 -13.73 -2.21 -7.65
N CYS A 121 -12.88 -1.73 -8.57
CA CYS A 121 -11.68 -0.96 -8.26
C CYS A 121 -11.74 0.48 -8.80
N HIS A 122 -12.59 0.75 -9.81
CA HIS A 122 -12.66 2.04 -10.47
C HIS A 122 -13.85 2.91 -10.05
N ALA A 123 -14.66 2.45 -9.10
CA ALA A 123 -15.77 3.20 -8.55
C ALA A 123 -16.08 2.73 -7.12
N ASP A 124 -16.87 3.52 -6.42
CA ASP A 124 -17.55 3.12 -5.20
C ASP A 124 -18.73 2.17 -5.57
N ASN A 125 -18.40 0.90 -5.88
CA ASN A 125 -19.35 -0.06 -6.45
C ASN A 125 -20.09 -0.84 -5.36
N VAL A 126 -20.80 -0.13 -4.48
CA VAL A 126 -21.69 -0.76 -3.50
C VAL A 126 -22.99 -1.27 -4.14
N PRO A 127 -23.69 -2.27 -3.54
CA PRO A 127 -24.95 -2.77 -4.02
C PRO A 127 -26.01 -1.67 -4.24
N MET A 128 -26.93 -1.85 -5.18
CA MET A 128 -27.93 -0.84 -5.54
C MET A 128 -28.81 -0.39 -4.37
N ASP A 129 -29.12 -1.29 -3.45
CA ASP A 129 -29.91 -1.01 -2.24
C ASP A 129 -29.13 -0.25 -1.16
N LYS A 130 -27.81 -0.12 -1.36
CA LYS A 130 -26.90 0.65 -0.51
C LYS A 130 -26.55 2.04 -1.08
N ARG A 131 -27.15 2.40 -2.22
CA ARG A 131 -26.94 3.68 -2.90
C ARG A 131 -28.00 4.69 -2.50
N GLY A 132 -27.57 5.74 -1.84
CA GLY A 132 -28.44 6.86 -1.46
C GLY A 132 -28.89 7.71 -2.65
N PRO A 133 -29.80 8.67 -2.44
CA PRO A 133 -30.43 9.43 -3.53
C PRO A 133 -29.49 10.38 -4.29
N ARG A 134 -28.29 10.68 -3.74
CA ARG A 134 -27.29 11.54 -4.41
C ARG A 134 -26.06 10.73 -4.87
N PHE A 135 -26.11 9.43 -4.71
CA PHE A 135 -25.04 8.55 -5.13
C PHE A 135 -24.93 8.54 -6.66
N GLN A 136 -23.70 8.68 -7.16
CA GLN A 136 -23.38 8.55 -8.59
C GLN A 136 -22.15 7.68 -8.74
N ILE A 137 -22.26 6.53 -9.40
CA ILE A 137 -21.13 5.64 -9.63
C ILE A 137 -20.02 6.30 -10.48
N SER A 138 -20.40 7.30 -11.28
CA SER A 138 -19.48 8.09 -12.09
C SER A 138 -18.58 9.04 -11.30
N ASP A 139 -18.82 9.21 -10.00
CA ASP A 139 -17.93 9.97 -9.12
C ASP A 139 -16.59 9.21 -8.85
N GLY A 140 -16.46 7.98 -9.35
CA GLY A 140 -15.25 7.18 -9.19
C GLY A 140 -15.11 6.63 -7.77
N VAL A 141 -13.91 6.64 -7.21
CA VAL A 141 -13.64 6.26 -5.82
C VAL A 141 -13.84 7.51 -4.96
N GLY A 142 -15.07 7.67 -4.46
CA GLY A 142 -15.51 8.86 -3.73
C GLY A 142 -15.20 8.82 -2.24
N CYS A 143 -15.74 9.80 -1.51
CA CYS A 143 -15.46 9.97 -0.08
C CYS A 143 -15.80 8.71 0.74
N GLU A 144 -16.98 8.14 0.50
CA GLU A 144 -17.50 7.01 1.27
C GLU A 144 -16.82 5.68 0.91
N ALA A 145 -16.17 5.58 -0.26
CA ALA A 145 -15.33 4.43 -0.58
C ALA A 145 -14.13 4.26 0.37
N CYS A 146 -13.72 5.36 1.03
CA CYS A 146 -12.65 5.37 2.03
C CYS A 146 -13.17 5.57 3.45
N HIS A 147 -14.20 6.41 3.63
CA HIS A 147 -14.69 6.81 4.96
C HIS A 147 -15.89 5.99 5.46
N GLY A 148 -16.41 5.05 4.66
CA GLY A 148 -17.60 4.27 4.98
C GLY A 148 -18.92 4.98 4.65
N GLY A 149 -20.01 4.20 4.49
CA GLY A 149 -21.34 4.72 4.22
C GLY A 149 -21.80 5.71 5.28
N ALA A 150 -22.19 6.91 4.85
CA ALA A 150 -22.30 8.06 5.75
C ALA A 150 -23.67 8.21 6.41
N ASP A 151 -24.65 7.38 6.10
CA ASP A 151 -26.04 7.56 6.55
C ASP A 151 -26.21 7.60 8.07
N ARG A 152 -25.36 6.88 8.82
CA ARG A 152 -25.44 6.83 10.28
C ARG A 152 -24.52 7.85 10.97
N TRP A 153 -23.37 8.16 10.41
CA TRP A 153 -22.38 9.00 11.08
C TRP A 153 -22.35 10.46 10.59
N ILE A 154 -22.95 10.80 9.42
CA ILE A 154 -22.87 12.15 8.84
C ILE A 154 -23.44 13.24 9.77
N GLY A 155 -24.47 12.96 10.55
CA GLY A 155 -25.01 13.90 11.53
C GLY A 155 -24.16 13.97 12.81
N ALA A 156 -23.62 12.83 13.23
CA ALA A 156 -22.88 12.72 14.48
C ALA A 156 -21.50 13.37 14.40
N HIS A 157 -20.76 13.22 13.29
CA HIS A 157 -19.41 13.75 13.16
C HIS A 157 -19.31 15.29 13.23
N THR A 158 -20.44 15.99 13.05
CA THR A 158 -20.54 17.43 13.19
C THR A 158 -21.00 17.89 14.59
N SER A 159 -21.27 16.95 15.51
CA SER A 159 -21.94 17.21 16.79
C SER A 159 -21.01 17.00 17.97
N GLY A 160 -19.97 17.79 18.10
CA GLY A 160 -19.01 17.68 19.19
C GLY A 160 -17.59 17.93 18.75
N GLU A 161 -16.65 17.81 19.68
CA GLU A 161 -15.24 18.13 19.44
C GLU A 161 -14.32 17.09 20.08
N GLY A 162 -13.10 17.02 19.58
CA GLY A 162 -12.01 16.25 20.16
C GLY A 162 -12.08 14.74 19.92
N ARG A 163 -11.20 14.02 20.60
CA ARG A 163 -10.95 12.57 20.44
C ARG A 163 -12.22 11.73 20.69
N ALA A 164 -12.93 11.98 21.77
CA ALA A 164 -14.10 11.17 22.14
C ALA A 164 -15.20 11.23 21.09
N GLN A 165 -15.41 12.37 20.44
CA GLN A 165 -16.38 12.50 19.35
C GLN A 165 -15.89 11.80 18.08
N HIS A 166 -14.61 11.90 17.77
CA HIS A 166 -14.00 11.20 16.66
C HIS A 166 -14.14 9.68 16.81
N GLU A 167 -13.76 9.13 17.96
CA GLU A 167 -13.89 7.71 18.28
C GLU A 167 -15.36 7.23 18.30
N ALA A 168 -16.29 8.05 18.78
CA ALA A 168 -17.72 7.71 18.75
C ALA A 168 -18.26 7.58 17.33
N SER A 169 -17.66 8.25 16.35
CA SER A 169 -18.07 8.16 14.95
C SER A 169 -17.71 6.79 14.33
N PHE A 170 -16.69 6.11 14.82
CA PHE A 170 -16.34 4.73 14.37
C PHE A 170 -17.45 3.74 14.72
N ALA A 171 -18.06 3.87 15.89
CA ALA A 171 -19.21 3.02 16.27
C ALA A 171 -20.43 3.23 15.38
N LEU A 172 -20.46 4.30 14.61
CA LEU A 172 -21.51 4.65 13.65
C LEU A 172 -21.13 4.31 12.19
N GLY A 173 -19.96 3.73 11.96
CA GLY A 173 -19.54 3.29 10.63
C GLY A 173 -18.50 4.21 9.93
N LEU A 174 -18.03 5.28 10.59
CA LEU A 174 -16.86 6.01 10.06
C LEU A 174 -15.65 5.08 10.05
N PHE A 175 -15.04 4.86 8.89
CA PHE A 175 -13.91 3.96 8.76
C PHE A 175 -12.60 4.63 9.25
N PRO A 176 -11.78 3.96 10.09
CA PRO A 176 -10.62 4.55 10.77
C PRO A 176 -9.39 4.63 9.84
N THR A 177 -9.45 5.45 8.80
CA THR A 177 -8.38 5.60 7.80
C THR A 177 -7.04 6.10 8.38
N GLU A 178 -7.02 6.68 9.57
CA GLU A 178 -5.80 7.07 10.27
C GLU A 178 -5.02 5.89 10.85
N ALA A 179 -5.69 4.76 11.14
CA ALA A 179 -5.03 3.55 11.62
C ALA A 179 -4.32 2.85 10.47
N PRO A 180 -2.98 2.63 10.53
CA PRO A 180 -2.23 2.08 9.40
C PRO A 180 -2.72 0.71 8.93
N GLU A 181 -3.17 -0.16 9.83
CA GLU A 181 -3.67 -1.49 9.50
C GLU A 181 -4.99 -1.39 8.70
N ALA A 182 -5.99 -0.67 9.23
CA ALA A 182 -7.25 -0.46 8.55
C ALA A 182 -7.05 0.25 7.18
N ARG A 183 -6.17 1.26 7.13
CA ARG A 183 -5.82 1.92 5.87
C ARG A 183 -5.15 0.98 4.88
N ALA A 184 -4.28 0.07 5.35
CA ALA A 184 -3.65 -0.93 4.50
C ALA A 184 -4.68 -1.88 3.88
N GLU A 185 -5.59 -2.45 4.69
CA GLU A 185 -6.67 -3.31 4.23
C GLU A 185 -7.54 -2.61 3.19
N LEU A 186 -7.93 -1.37 3.47
CA LEU A 186 -8.70 -0.55 2.54
C LEU A 186 -7.99 -0.33 1.20
N CYS A 187 -6.77 0.19 1.22
CA CYS A 187 -6.03 0.52 0.00
C CYS A 187 -5.70 -0.73 -0.81
N LEU A 188 -5.23 -1.78 -0.14
CA LEU A 188 -4.83 -3.04 -0.77
C LEU A 188 -6.01 -3.78 -1.36
N SER A 189 -7.23 -3.58 -0.88
CA SER A 189 -8.43 -4.19 -1.46
C SER A 189 -8.62 -3.88 -2.95
N CYS A 190 -8.07 -2.74 -3.44
CA CYS A 190 -8.04 -2.38 -4.86
C CYS A 190 -6.61 -2.45 -5.44
N HIS A 191 -5.60 -2.00 -4.69
CA HIS A 191 -4.22 -1.89 -5.18
C HIS A 191 -3.43 -3.22 -5.15
N LEU A 192 -3.95 -4.24 -4.49
CA LEU A 192 -3.51 -5.64 -4.56
C LEU A 192 -4.66 -6.50 -5.06
N GLY A 193 -5.78 -6.45 -4.37
CA GLY A 193 -6.99 -7.24 -4.57
C GLY A 193 -7.40 -8.00 -3.31
N ASP A 194 -8.64 -8.48 -3.32
CA ASP A 194 -9.25 -9.34 -2.31
C ASP A 194 -9.95 -10.54 -2.96
N GLU A 195 -10.63 -11.38 -2.18
CA GLU A 195 -11.35 -12.54 -2.72
C GLU A 195 -12.41 -12.19 -3.78
N THR A 196 -12.92 -10.97 -3.79
CA THR A 196 -13.98 -10.53 -4.72
C THR A 196 -13.41 -9.88 -5.98
N ARG A 197 -12.25 -9.24 -5.89
CA ARG A 197 -11.61 -8.45 -6.95
C ARG A 197 -10.08 -8.64 -6.95
N LEU A 198 -9.54 -8.99 -8.08
CA LEU A 198 -8.10 -9.17 -8.27
C LEU A 198 -7.74 -8.86 -9.72
N ALA A 199 -6.70 -8.07 -9.95
CA ALA A 199 -6.09 -7.90 -11.26
C ALA A 199 -5.33 -9.18 -11.63
N THR A 200 -6.08 -10.21 -12.06
CA THR A 200 -5.54 -11.52 -12.42
C THR A 200 -4.59 -11.42 -13.61
N HIS A 201 -3.76 -12.45 -13.80
CA HIS A 201 -2.91 -12.54 -14.99
C HIS A 201 -3.72 -12.43 -16.31
N ARG A 202 -4.97 -12.90 -16.32
CA ARG A 202 -5.87 -12.72 -17.47
C ARG A 202 -6.21 -11.25 -17.72
N ILE A 203 -6.45 -10.47 -16.67
CA ILE A 203 -6.75 -9.05 -16.77
C ILE A 203 -5.51 -8.28 -17.24
N MET A 204 -4.34 -8.55 -16.65
CA MET A 204 -3.07 -7.99 -17.09
C MET A 204 -2.74 -8.39 -18.53
N GLY A 205 -2.94 -9.64 -18.90
CA GLY A 205 -2.77 -10.12 -20.27
C GLY A 205 -3.73 -9.50 -21.28
N ALA A 206 -4.86 -8.95 -20.86
CA ALA A 206 -5.75 -8.16 -21.69
C ALA A 206 -5.27 -6.72 -21.93
N GLY A 207 -4.26 -6.26 -21.18
CA GLY A 207 -3.62 -4.96 -21.32
C GLY A 207 -3.73 -4.05 -20.09
N HIS A 208 -4.28 -4.55 -18.98
CA HIS A 208 -4.30 -3.79 -17.73
C HIS A 208 -2.88 -3.73 -17.14
N PRO A 209 -2.42 -2.57 -16.67
CA PRO A 209 -1.11 -2.45 -16.02
C PRO A 209 -0.98 -3.39 -14.81
N ARG A 210 0.26 -3.80 -14.52
CA ARG A 210 0.56 -4.44 -13.24
C ARG A 210 0.30 -3.43 -12.11
N LEU A 211 -0.27 -3.90 -11.03
CA LEU A 211 -0.43 -3.09 -9.83
C LEU A 211 0.90 -3.05 -9.06
N SER A 212 1.28 -1.86 -8.62
CA SER A 212 2.37 -1.61 -7.70
C SER A 212 1.85 -0.72 -6.58
N PHE A 213 2.13 -1.08 -5.36
CA PHE A 213 1.66 -0.33 -4.20
C PHE A 213 2.58 -0.52 -3.00
N GLU A 214 2.80 0.55 -2.26
CA GLU A 214 3.39 0.55 -0.92
C GLU A 214 2.67 1.63 -0.10
N LEU A 215 2.21 1.26 1.09
CA LEU A 215 1.23 2.05 1.85
C LEU A 215 1.70 3.46 2.18
N ASP A 216 2.92 3.62 2.68
CA ASP A 216 3.42 4.94 3.10
C ASP A 216 3.73 5.83 1.90
N THR A 217 4.42 5.30 0.90
CA THR A 217 4.71 6.01 -0.36
C THR A 217 3.44 6.51 -1.03
N PHE A 218 2.43 5.63 -1.18
CA PHE A 218 1.17 6.01 -1.84
C PHE A 218 0.33 6.96 -0.99
N THR A 219 0.39 6.86 0.34
CA THR A 219 -0.22 7.86 1.23
C THR A 219 0.46 9.23 1.07
N ALA A 220 1.78 9.26 0.94
CA ALA A 220 2.55 10.51 0.79
C ALA A 220 2.29 11.22 -0.55
N ILE A 221 2.08 10.47 -1.64
CA ILE A 221 1.79 11.05 -2.97
C ILE A 221 0.30 11.37 -3.15
N GLN A 222 -0.60 10.76 -2.38
CA GLN A 222 -2.01 11.12 -2.42
C GLN A 222 -2.18 12.58 -1.95
N PRO A 223 -2.92 13.43 -2.70
CA PRO A 223 -3.14 14.81 -2.31
C PRO A 223 -3.80 14.91 -0.94
N ALA A 224 -3.05 15.37 0.07
CA ALA A 224 -3.58 15.53 1.41
C ALA A 224 -4.76 16.50 1.41
N HIS A 225 -5.87 16.07 1.97
CA HIS A 225 -7.09 16.84 2.18
C HIS A 225 -7.35 17.07 3.68
N TYR A 226 -6.29 17.09 4.49
CA TYR A 226 -6.28 17.36 5.93
C TYR A 226 -4.99 18.10 6.30
N ALA A 227 -5.01 18.75 7.46
CA ALA A 227 -3.80 19.35 8.05
C ALA A 227 -3.40 18.55 9.29
N MET A 228 -2.10 18.24 9.40
CA MET A 228 -1.53 17.61 10.58
C MET A 228 -1.05 18.73 11.54
N ASP A 229 -1.96 19.23 12.34
CA ASP A 229 -1.73 20.26 13.37
C ASP A 229 -1.93 19.70 14.78
N ASP A 230 -1.80 20.54 15.79
CA ASP A 230 -1.93 20.14 17.20
C ASP A 230 -3.31 19.51 17.50
N ASP A 231 -4.39 19.96 16.84
CA ASP A 231 -5.72 19.40 16.99
C ASP A 231 -5.81 18.01 16.35
N TYR A 232 -5.18 17.81 15.18
CA TYR A 232 -5.10 16.50 14.55
C TYR A 232 -4.42 15.48 15.47
N PHE A 233 -3.23 15.82 15.98
CA PHE A 233 -2.49 14.96 16.93
C PHE A 233 -3.23 14.78 18.26
N GLY A 234 -4.02 15.76 18.68
CA GLY A 234 -4.86 15.65 19.88
C GLY A 234 -6.02 14.66 19.72
N ARG A 235 -6.52 14.47 18.51
CA ARG A 235 -7.68 13.61 18.22
C ARG A 235 -7.31 12.23 17.75
N LYS A 236 -6.16 12.05 17.12
CA LYS A 236 -5.76 10.82 16.42
C LYS A 236 -4.43 10.29 16.90
N ASP A 237 -4.26 8.99 16.85
CA ASP A 237 -2.97 8.36 17.03
C ASP A 237 -2.28 8.26 15.66
N VAL A 238 -1.11 8.90 15.55
CA VAL A 238 -0.38 9.00 14.30
C VAL A 238 0.85 8.10 14.34
N ALA A 239 0.90 7.13 13.45
CA ALA A 239 2.10 6.35 13.20
C ALA A 239 3.07 7.11 12.29
N ASN A 240 4.37 6.99 12.52
CA ASN A 240 5.36 7.50 11.58
C ASN A 240 5.44 6.61 10.31
N GLY A 241 6.11 7.12 9.26
CA GLY A 241 6.23 6.42 7.99
C GLY A 241 6.84 5.03 8.11
N ALA A 242 7.84 4.84 8.97
CA ALA A 242 8.48 3.54 9.17
C ALA A 242 7.52 2.48 9.74
N LYS A 243 6.67 2.86 10.70
CA LYS A 243 5.63 1.98 11.25
C LYS A 243 4.53 1.71 10.21
N THR A 244 4.10 2.75 9.50
CA THR A 244 3.11 2.64 8.42
C THR A 244 3.58 1.68 7.33
N TRP A 245 4.83 1.82 6.89
CA TRP A 245 5.46 0.92 5.93
C TRP A 245 5.48 -0.54 6.43
N ALA A 246 5.96 -0.77 7.65
CA ALA A 246 6.08 -2.13 8.18
C ALA A 246 4.73 -2.84 8.29
N ILE A 247 3.70 -2.14 8.77
CA ILE A 247 2.32 -2.64 8.84
C ILE A 247 1.78 -2.89 7.42
N GLY A 248 1.97 -1.97 6.48
CA GLY A 248 1.57 -2.13 5.08
C GLY A 248 2.16 -3.37 4.42
N GLN A 249 3.44 -3.69 4.68
CA GLN A 249 4.08 -4.90 4.17
C GLN A 249 3.52 -6.18 4.82
N ALA A 250 3.19 -6.14 6.11
CA ALA A 250 2.58 -7.27 6.79
C ALA A 250 1.17 -7.55 6.24
N VAL A 251 0.32 -6.54 6.11
CA VAL A 251 -1.03 -6.67 5.55
C VAL A 251 -0.97 -7.15 4.10
N ALA A 252 -0.10 -6.57 3.26
CA ALA A 252 0.06 -6.98 1.86
C ALA A 252 0.45 -8.45 1.71
N LEU A 253 1.34 -8.95 2.58
CA LEU A 253 1.67 -10.37 2.61
C LEU A 253 0.49 -11.21 3.11
N GLY A 254 -0.20 -10.78 4.18
CA GLY A 254 -1.38 -11.45 4.72
C GLY A 254 -2.44 -11.66 3.65
N GLU A 255 -2.86 -10.58 2.97
CA GLU A 255 -3.84 -10.61 1.87
C GLU A 255 -3.38 -11.56 0.73
N THR A 256 -2.10 -11.51 0.36
CA THR A 256 -1.56 -12.41 -0.67
C THR A 256 -1.66 -13.87 -0.25
N LEU A 257 -1.39 -14.18 1.02
CA LEU A 257 -1.49 -15.53 1.55
C LEU A 257 -2.95 -16.00 1.65
N ASP A 258 -3.88 -15.13 1.99
CA ASP A 258 -5.31 -15.45 2.05
C ASP A 258 -5.87 -15.71 0.65
N LEU A 259 -5.51 -14.88 -0.33
CA LEU A 259 -5.83 -15.13 -1.73
C LEU A 259 -5.28 -16.50 -2.23
N LEU A 260 -4.06 -16.87 -1.80
CA LEU A 260 -3.46 -18.16 -2.15
C LEU A 260 -4.18 -19.34 -1.47
N GLN A 261 -4.73 -19.13 -0.29
CA GLN A 261 -5.51 -20.13 0.44
C GLN A 261 -6.94 -20.27 -0.09
N SER A 262 -7.46 -19.24 -0.77
CA SER A 262 -8.81 -19.23 -1.30
C SER A 262 -9.01 -20.31 -2.38
N ASP A 263 -10.23 -20.84 -2.49
CA ASP A 263 -10.57 -21.77 -3.56
C ASP A 263 -10.64 -21.08 -4.93
N ARG A 264 -10.90 -19.77 -4.94
CA ARG A 264 -11.06 -18.99 -6.17
C ARG A 264 -9.74 -18.79 -6.90
N TYR A 265 -8.65 -18.50 -6.18
CA TYR A 265 -7.36 -18.16 -6.78
C TYR A 265 -6.26 -19.18 -6.50
N GLY A 266 -6.31 -19.83 -5.37
CA GLY A 266 -5.32 -20.85 -4.99
C GLY A 266 -5.49 -22.20 -5.69
N ASN A 267 -6.61 -22.43 -6.41
CA ASN A 267 -6.93 -23.68 -7.07
C ASN A 267 -7.64 -23.47 -8.42
N THR A 268 -7.02 -22.75 -9.34
CA THR A 268 -7.61 -22.38 -10.64
C THR A 268 -7.41 -23.42 -11.76
N GLY A 269 -6.96 -24.61 -11.42
CA GLY A 269 -6.74 -25.71 -12.39
C GLY A 269 -5.36 -26.34 -12.24
N LEU A 270 -4.54 -26.31 -13.31
CA LEU A 270 -3.19 -26.91 -13.28
C LEU A 270 -2.22 -26.16 -12.38
N PHE A 271 -2.40 -24.83 -12.30
CA PHE A 271 -1.64 -23.93 -11.45
C PHE A 271 -2.61 -23.04 -10.65
N PRO A 272 -2.23 -22.50 -9.47
CA PRO A 272 -2.93 -21.39 -8.88
C PRO A 272 -2.81 -20.16 -9.78
N GLU A 273 -3.52 -19.07 -9.45
CA GLU A 273 -3.47 -17.83 -10.22
C GLU A 273 -2.02 -17.36 -10.41
N LEU A 274 -1.66 -17.01 -11.65
CA LEU A 274 -0.28 -16.66 -11.99
C LEU A 274 0.20 -15.34 -11.35
N PHE A 275 -0.72 -14.54 -10.86
CA PHE A 275 -0.44 -13.36 -10.05
C PHE A 275 0.50 -13.65 -8.85
N PHE A 276 0.44 -14.85 -8.28
CA PHE A 276 1.29 -15.21 -7.13
C PHE A 276 2.77 -15.39 -7.45
N PHE A 277 3.15 -15.37 -8.70
CA PHE A 277 4.52 -15.65 -9.10
C PHE A 277 5.25 -14.39 -9.55
N ASP A 278 6.58 -14.40 -9.44
CA ASP A 278 7.42 -13.38 -10.03
C ASP A 278 7.23 -13.31 -11.54
N CYS A 279 6.75 -12.14 -12.02
CA CYS A 279 6.43 -11.91 -13.42
C CYS A 279 7.65 -12.09 -14.33
N HIS A 280 8.82 -11.62 -13.87
CA HIS A 280 10.06 -11.68 -14.64
C HIS A 280 10.69 -13.08 -14.69
N ALA A 281 10.20 -14.02 -13.87
CA ALA A 281 10.57 -15.42 -14.04
C ALA A 281 10.13 -15.98 -15.43
N CYS A 282 9.03 -15.43 -15.99
CA CYS A 282 8.50 -15.81 -17.29
C CYS A 282 8.63 -14.68 -18.34
N HIS A 283 8.32 -13.44 -17.97
CA HIS A 283 8.33 -12.26 -18.84
C HIS A 283 9.68 -11.57 -18.83
N LYS A 284 10.63 -12.05 -19.63
CA LYS A 284 11.95 -11.46 -19.81
C LYS A 284 12.46 -11.68 -21.22
N PRO A 285 13.33 -10.79 -21.75
CA PRO A 285 13.98 -11.01 -23.02
C PRO A 285 14.77 -12.32 -23.02
N MET A 286 14.65 -13.14 -24.06
CA MET A 286 15.38 -14.41 -24.16
C MET A 286 16.91 -14.22 -24.11
N SER A 287 17.41 -13.07 -24.56
CA SER A 287 18.82 -12.70 -24.44
C SER A 287 19.28 -12.43 -23.01
N ALA A 288 18.35 -12.08 -22.12
CA ALA A 288 18.60 -11.81 -20.70
C ALA A 288 18.19 -13.00 -19.79
N ALA A 289 17.74 -14.11 -20.38
CA ALA A 289 17.27 -15.29 -19.66
C ALA A 289 18.42 -16.01 -18.94
N ARG A 290 18.97 -15.38 -17.93
CA ARG A 290 19.93 -16.00 -17.02
C ARG A 290 19.24 -16.20 -15.68
N TRP A 291 19.14 -17.45 -15.29
CA TRP A 291 18.73 -17.78 -13.93
C TRP A 291 19.77 -17.23 -12.94
N GLN A 292 19.30 -16.54 -11.91
CA GLN A 292 20.14 -16.08 -10.81
C GLN A 292 19.68 -16.77 -9.53
N GLU A 293 20.63 -17.36 -8.82
CA GLU A 293 20.36 -18.02 -7.54
C GLU A 293 20.06 -16.97 -6.47
N ARG A 294 19.01 -17.23 -5.71
CA ARG A 294 18.79 -16.62 -4.39
C ARG A 294 19.10 -17.69 -3.35
N ALA A 295 20.29 -17.59 -2.77
CA ALA A 295 20.80 -18.59 -1.82
C ALA A 295 19.90 -18.78 -0.59
N SER A 296 19.16 -17.74 -0.19
CA SER A 296 18.18 -17.76 0.89
C SER A 296 17.05 -18.76 0.66
N LEU A 297 16.66 -19.01 -0.61
CA LEU A 297 15.56 -19.87 -0.98
C LEU A 297 15.99 -21.31 -1.30
N GLY A 298 17.18 -21.48 -1.89
CA GLY A 298 17.69 -22.78 -2.31
C GLY A 298 16.84 -23.44 -3.40
N LEU A 299 16.21 -22.64 -4.28
CA LEU A 299 15.45 -23.13 -5.43
C LEU A 299 16.39 -23.26 -6.64
N GLY A 300 16.23 -24.37 -7.40
CA GLY A 300 17.03 -24.61 -8.59
C GLY A 300 16.51 -23.86 -9.83
N PRO A 301 17.27 -23.89 -10.94
CA PRO A 301 16.83 -23.33 -12.20
C PRO A 301 15.54 -24.01 -12.70
N GLY A 302 14.67 -23.19 -13.32
CA GLY A 302 13.39 -23.66 -13.86
C GLY A 302 12.23 -23.67 -12.87
N VAL A 303 12.47 -23.37 -11.59
CA VAL A 303 11.41 -23.16 -10.60
C VAL A 303 10.95 -21.73 -10.65
N VAL A 304 9.66 -21.52 -10.90
CA VAL A 304 9.05 -20.17 -10.83
C VAL A 304 8.88 -19.81 -9.36
N ARG A 305 9.41 -18.65 -8.98
CA ARG A 305 9.38 -18.17 -7.61
C ARG A 305 8.03 -17.53 -7.29
N PHE A 306 7.60 -17.70 -6.05
CA PHE A 306 6.55 -16.87 -5.47
C PHE A 306 7.02 -15.40 -5.46
N ASN A 307 6.11 -14.46 -5.74
CA ASN A 307 6.38 -13.04 -5.58
C ASN A 307 6.46 -12.73 -4.07
N ASP A 308 7.65 -12.70 -3.55
CA ASP A 308 7.92 -12.62 -2.11
C ASP A 308 8.45 -11.24 -1.67
N ALA A 309 8.21 -10.19 -2.46
CA ALA A 309 8.71 -8.86 -2.13
C ALA A 309 8.27 -8.39 -0.73
N SER A 310 6.98 -8.46 -0.43
CA SER A 310 6.47 -8.10 0.91
C SER A 310 6.98 -9.05 2.01
N LEU A 311 7.25 -10.32 1.72
CA LEU A 311 7.86 -11.26 2.67
C LEU A 311 9.30 -10.85 3.03
N ILE A 312 10.08 -10.39 2.06
CA ILE A 312 11.44 -9.87 2.30
C ILE A 312 11.35 -8.63 3.18
N MET A 313 10.49 -7.68 2.83
CA MET A 313 10.29 -6.42 3.57
C MET A 313 9.84 -6.70 5.01
N LEU A 314 8.84 -7.56 5.20
CA LEU A 314 8.34 -7.95 6.51
C LEU A 314 9.44 -8.59 7.38
N ARG A 315 10.26 -9.46 6.79
CA ARG A 315 11.39 -10.09 7.50
C ARG A 315 12.41 -9.06 7.97
N ILE A 316 12.66 -8.02 7.17
CA ILE A 316 13.57 -6.92 7.53
C ILE A 316 12.96 -6.09 8.67
N ALA A 317 11.69 -5.70 8.56
CA ALA A 317 10.98 -4.97 9.60
C ALA A 317 10.96 -5.76 10.93
N ALA A 318 10.57 -7.03 10.87
CA ALA A 318 10.58 -7.91 12.03
C ALA A 318 11.98 -8.03 12.64
N GLY A 319 13.03 -8.13 11.84
CA GLY A 319 14.42 -8.24 12.31
C GLY A 319 14.92 -7.00 13.05
N ALA A 320 14.31 -5.85 12.82
CA ALA A 320 14.62 -4.63 13.54
C ALA A 320 13.92 -4.53 14.92
N VAL A 321 12.87 -5.32 15.13
CA VAL A 321 12.01 -5.29 16.31
C VAL A 321 12.16 -6.56 17.15
N ASP A 322 12.10 -7.72 16.51
CA ASP A 322 12.16 -9.06 17.12
C ASP A 322 12.88 -10.05 16.19
N SER A 323 14.09 -10.41 16.55
CA SER A 323 14.93 -11.30 15.75
C SER A 323 14.44 -12.76 15.73
N GLU A 324 13.71 -13.23 16.73
CA GLU A 324 13.14 -14.58 16.79
C GLU A 324 11.96 -14.68 15.83
N LEU A 325 11.08 -13.69 15.84
CA LEU A 325 9.98 -13.56 14.89
C LEU A 325 10.51 -13.50 13.45
N ALA A 326 11.55 -12.70 13.18
CA ALA A 326 12.18 -12.64 11.85
C ALA A 326 12.74 -14.02 11.42
N GLY A 327 13.32 -14.78 12.33
CA GLY A 327 13.77 -16.15 12.10
C GLY A 327 12.62 -17.11 11.77
N THR A 328 11.50 -16.96 12.44
CA THR A 328 10.26 -17.72 12.20
C THR A 328 9.69 -17.40 10.81
N ILE A 329 9.56 -16.11 10.46
CA ILE A 329 9.11 -15.65 9.14
C ILE A 329 10.03 -16.20 8.04
N ALA A 330 11.35 -16.09 8.21
CA ALA A 330 12.31 -16.62 7.25
C ALA A 330 12.19 -18.14 7.04
N THR A 331 11.94 -18.88 8.11
CA THR A 331 11.81 -20.34 8.06
C THR A 331 10.52 -20.76 7.36
N ARG A 332 9.39 -20.13 7.71
CA ARG A 332 8.08 -20.40 7.10
C ARG A 332 8.04 -19.92 5.65
N GLY A 333 8.69 -18.78 5.32
CA GLY A 333 8.84 -18.31 3.96
C GLY A 333 9.60 -19.30 3.05
N ARG A 334 10.72 -19.85 3.54
CA ARG A 334 11.42 -20.93 2.81
C ARG A 334 10.55 -22.18 2.64
N ALA A 335 9.74 -22.52 3.64
CA ALA A 335 8.81 -23.64 3.55
C ALA A 335 7.73 -23.39 2.49
N LEU A 336 7.20 -22.16 2.40
CA LEU A 336 6.26 -21.72 1.37
C LEU A 336 6.84 -21.93 -0.05
N HIS A 337 8.03 -21.41 -0.30
CA HIS A 337 8.71 -21.57 -1.60
C HIS A 337 8.96 -23.05 -1.96
N ARG A 338 9.36 -23.88 -1.01
CA ARG A 338 9.56 -25.33 -1.25
C ARG A 338 8.25 -26.08 -1.47
N ALA A 339 7.18 -25.63 -0.83
CA ALA A 339 5.87 -26.26 -0.94
C ALA A 339 5.23 -26.05 -2.31
N SER A 340 5.52 -24.91 -2.99
CA SER A 340 5.02 -24.62 -4.34
C SER A 340 5.44 -25.69 -5.38
N GLN A 341 6.58 -26.37 -5.13
CA GLN A 341 7.09 -27.43 -6.00
C GLN A 341 6.45 -28.81 -5.73
N LYS A 342 5.65 -28.94 -4.68
CA LYS A 342 5.08 -30.23 -4.28
C LYS A 342 3.64 -30.39 -4.77
N SER A 343 2.76 -29.49 -4.35
CA SER A 343 1.35 -29.47 -4.74
C SER A 343 0.67 -28.19 -4.28
N ALA A 344 -0.45 -27.82 -4.89
CA ALA A 344 -1.30 -26.71 -4.48
C ALA A 344 -1.74 -26.85 -3.01
N ARG A 345 -2.07 -28.07 -2.57
CA ARG A 345 -2.43 -28.34 -1.17
C ARG A 345 -1.27 -28.04 -0.22
N ALA A 346 -0.06 -28.57 -0.49
CA ALA A 346 1.11 -28.31 0.35
C ALA A 346 1.47 -26.82 0.39
N TRP A 347 1.24 -26.12 -0.72
CA TRP A 347 1.51 -24.69 -0.81
C TRP A 347 0.52 -23.89 0.05
N ARG A 348 -0.78 -24.20 -0.01
CA ARG A 348 -1.80 -23.58 0.87
C ARG A 348 -1.56 -23.87 2.36
N GLU A 349 -1.17 -25.10 2.72
CA GLU A 349 -0.80 -25.46 4.10
C GLU A 349 0.42 -24.64 4.60
N ALA A 350 1.39 -24.40 3.74
CA ALA A 350 2.55 -23.57 4.06
C ALA A 350 2.17 -22.07 4.15
N ALA A 351 1.25 -21.60 3.31
CA ALA A 351 0.69 -20.25 3.37
C ALA A 351 -0.01 -20.02 4.71
N ALA A 352 -0.91 -20.92 5.12
CA ALA A 352 -1.59 -20.86 6.41
C ALA A 352 -0.60 -20.82 7.59
N SER A 353 0.49 -21.58 7.51
CA SER A 353 1.54 -21.52 8.54
C SER A 353 2.24 -20.17 8.57
N LEU A 354 2.47 -19.53 7.41
CA LEU A 354 3.13 -18.23 7.36
C LEU A 354 2.17 -17.11 7.82
N SER A 355 0.86 -17.18 7.50
CA SER A 355 -0.15 -16.22 7.96
C SER A 355 -0.12 -16.04 9.47
N VAL A 356 0.01 -17.11 10.24
CA VAL A 356 0.16 -17.04 11.72
C VAL A 356 1.35 -16.16 12.14
N ALA A 357 2.47 -16.18 11.40
CA ALA A 357 3.62 -15.33 11.73
C ALA A 357 3.43 -13.88 11.25
N VAL A 358 2.60 -13.66 10.25
CA VAL A 358 2.19 -12.32 9.81
C VAL A 358 1.30 -11.67 10.86
N ASP A 359 0.30 -12.40 11.39
CA ASP A 359 -0.58 -11.92 12.46
C ASP A 359 0.22 -11.58 13.73
N GLU A 360 1.20 -12.43 14.07
CA GLU A 360 2.11 -12.16 15.18
C GLU A 360 2.93 -10.89 14.94
N ALA A 361 3.40 -10.65 13.70
CA ALA A 361 4.14 -9.44 13.35
C ALA A 361 3.28 -8.20 13.46
N LEU A 362 2.02 -8.23 13.00
CA LEU A 362 1.07 -7.11 13.14
C LEU A 362 0.87 -6.77 14.63
N GLY A 363 0.64 -7.77 15.48
CA GLY A 363 0.51 -7.57 16.93
C GLY A 363 1.76 -6.95 17.57
N VAL A 364 2.95 -7.40 17.17
CA VAL A 364 4.23 -6.84 17.63
C VAL A 364 4.41 -5.40 17.15
N PHE A 365 4.15 -5.13 15.87
CA PHE A 365 4.30 -3.79 15.29
C PHE A 365 3.30 -2.79 15.89
N ALA A 366 2.07 -3.21 16.16
CA ALA A 366 1.07 -2.36 16.82
C ALA A 366 1.59 -1.80 18.14
N GLY A 367 2.24 -2.65 18.97
CA GLY A 367 2.77 -2.30 20.28
C GLY A 367 4.17 -1.67 20.28
N HIS A 368 4.90 -1.73 19.16
CA HIS A 368 6.29 -1.27 19.10
C HIS A 368 6.39 0.19 18.65
N GLU A 369 7.30 0.95 19.25
CA GLU A 369 7.68 2.30 18.81
C GLU A 369 8.77 2.20 17.74
N PHE A 370 8.50 2.67 16.53
CA PHE A 370 9.45 2.70 15.43
C PHE A 370 10.35 3.96 15.54
N GLY A 371 11.12 4.02 16.62
CA GLY A 371 12.03 5.12 16.91
C GLY A 371 13.37 5.04 16.15
N PRO A 372 14.32 5.94 16.48
CA PRO A 372 15.58 6.10 15.74
C PRO A 372 16.39 4.83 15.54
N ALA A 373 16.49 3.97 16.56
CA ALA A 373 17.24 2.72 16.48
C ALA A 373 16.58 1.71 15.54
N THR A 374 15.25 1.61 15.58
CA THR A 374 14.47 0.73 14.71
C THR A 374 14.59 1.18 13.25
N MET A 375 14.45 2.48 12.95
CA MET A 375 14.59 3.02 11.60
C MET A 375 15.98 2.74 11.01
N ARG A 376 17.05 2.98 11.78
CA ARG A 376 18.42 2.67 11.36
C ARG A 376 18.60 1.18 11.10
N SER A 377 18.08 0.31 11.99
CA SER A 377 18.13 -1.14 11.83
C SER A 377 17.41 -1.62 10.58
N ILE A 378 16.26 -1.00 10.23
CA ILE A 378 15.54 -1.30 8.99
C ILE A 378 16.39 -0.88 7.79
N LEU A 379 16.92 0.35 7.76
CA LEU A 379 17.76 0.83 6.65
C LEU A 379 18.96 -0.07 6.42
N ASP A 380 19.69 -0.42 7.48
CA ASP A 380 20.81 -1.37 7.44
C ASP A 380 20.37 -2.75 6.95
N GLY A 381 19.16 -3.17 7.35
CA GLY A 381 18.55 -4.42 6.91
C GLY A 381 18.28 -4.44 5.40
N LEU A 382 17.69 -3.37 4.88
CA LEU A 382 17.41 -3.20 3.45
C LEU A 382 18.69 -3.28 2.62
N VAL A 383 19.73 -2.56 3.02
CA VAL A 383 21.05 -2.60 2.33
C VAL A 383 21.67 -4.00 2.41
N ARG A 384 21.71 -4.57 3.59
CA ARG A 384 22.32 -5.90 3.83
C ARG A 384 21.69 -7.00 3.00
N GLU A 385 20.35 -7.03 2.89
CA GLU A 385 19.65 -8.04 2.11
C GLU A 385 19.92 -7.88 0.60
N GLY A 386 20.00 -6.64 0.10
CA GLY A 386 20.40 -6.38 -1.29
C GLY A 386 21.83 -6.83 -1.59
N LEU A 387 22.78 -6.55 -0.69
CA LEU A 387 24.17 -7.00 -0.82
C LEU A 387 24.30 -8.54 -0.79
N ARG A 388 23.32 -9.23 -0.21
CA ARG A 388 23.21 -10.70 -0.22
C ARG A 388 22.55 -11.28 -1.47
N GLY A 389 22.04 -10.41 -2.37
CA GLY A 389 21.41 -10.80 -3.63
C GLY A 389 19.93 -11.15 -3.50
N GLU A 390 19.22 -10.58 -2.53
CA GLU A 390 17.77 -10.81 -2.38
C GLU A 390 16.93 -10.04 -3.42
N TYR A 391 17.44 -8.94 -3.99
CA TYR A 391 16.72 -8.09 -4.93
C TYR A 391 17.09 -8.39 -6.39
N VAL A 392 17.15 -9.67 -6.76
CA VAL A 392 17.32 -10.10 -8.16
C VAL A 392 16.05 -9.93 -8.96
N ASP A 393 14.91 -9.95 -8.30
CA ASP A 393 13.58 -9.80 -8.90
C ASP A 393 13.16 -8.33 -8.85
N TYR A 394 12.52 -7.86 -9.94
CA TYR A 394 12.15 -6.45 -10.09
C TYR A 394 11.25 -5.95 -8.95
N VAL A 395 10.20 -6.71 -8.58
CA VAL A 395 9.25 -6.28 -7.55
C VAL A 395 9.92 -6.10 -6.20
N ALA A 396 10.88 -6.96 -5.85
CA ALA A 396 11.65 -6.80 -4.62
C ALA A 396 12.52 -5.53 -4.63
N ALA A 397 13.12 -5.20 -5.77
CA ALA A 397 13.89 -3.96 -5.92
C ALA A 397 13.00 -2.71 -5.86
N GLU A 398 11.84 -2.74 -6.52
CA GLU A 398 10.84 -1.69 -6.47
C GLU A 398 10.37 -1.43 -5.03
N GLN A 399 9.99 -2.47 -4.29
CA GLN A 399 9.59 -2.37 -2.88
C GLN A 399 10.74 -1.88 -1.99
N THR A 400 11.96 -2.30 -2.25
CA THR A 400 13.16 -1.80 -1.51
C THR A 400 13.41 -0.32 -1.77
N THR A 401 13.23 0.14 -3.00
CA THR A 401 13.38 1.55 -3.37
C THR A 401 12.38 2.42 -2.60
N MET A 402 11.10 2.05 -2.59
CA MET A 402 10.07 2.73 -1.82
C MET A 402 10.36 2.67 -0.31
N ALA A 403 10.77 1.51 0.21
CA ALA A 403 11.13 1.33 1.62
C ALA A 403 12.27 2.27 2.05
N ILE A 404 13.35 2.36 1.26
CA ILE A 404 14.48 3.26 1.57
C ILE A 404 14.00 4.71 1.56
N SER A 405 13.20 5.12 0.57
CA SER A 405 12.62 6.46 0.50
C SER A 405 11.80 6.78 1.76
N THR A 406 10.89 5.91 2.13
CA THR A 406 10.05 6.05 3.33
C THR A 406 10.88 6.15 4.62
N ILE A 407 11.87 5.27 4.81
CA ILE A 407 12.68 5.27 6.04
C ILE A 407 13.54 6.53 6.13
N VAL A 408 14.14 6.96 5.02
CA VAL A 408 14.94 8.20 4.96
C VAL A 408 14.07 9.42 5.27
N GLU A 409 12.85 9.49 4.70
CA GLU A 409 11.92 10.58 4.98
C GLU A 409 11.48 10.56 6.45
N ALA A 410 11.13 9.40 7.01
CA ALA A 410 10.78 9.26 8.41
C ALA A 410 11.92 9.70 9.34
N MET A 411 13.17 9.34 9.00
CA MET A 411 14.35 9.79 9.74
C MET A 411 14.55 11.31 9.64
N SER A 412 14.28 11.91 8.50
CA SER A 412 14.35 13.36 8.30
C SER A 412 13.30 14.09 9.12
N VAL A 413 12.05 13.63 9.12
CA VAL A 413 10.94 14.20 9.91
C VAL A 413 11.24 14.16 11.41
N GLU A 414 11.86 13.08 11.89
CA GLU A 414 12.28 12.92 13.28
C GLU A 414 13.58 13.70 13.63
N GLY A 415 14.12 14.44 12.66
CA GLY A 415 15.36 15.24 12.87
C GLY A 415 16.63 14.41 13.06
N LEU A 416 16.64 13.17 12.58
CA LEU A 416 17.79 12.25 12.70
C LEU A 416 18.85 12.46 11.63
N LEU A 417 18.55 13.24 10.60
CA LEU A 417 19.43 13.58 9.49
C LEU A 417 19.66 15.08 9.44
N SER A 418 20.89 15.48 9.23
CA SER A 418 21.22 16.87 8.83
C SER A 418 20.74 17.14 7.41
N ASP A 419 20.61 18.42 7.02
CA ASP A 419 20.25 18.83 5.66
C ASP A 419 21.19 18.23 4.59
N ALA A 420 22.48 18.11 4.90
CA ALA A 420 23.49 17.57 4.02
C ALA A 420 23.36 16.04 3.86
N GLU A 421 23.09 15.32 4.94
CA GLU A 421 22.84 13.88 4.90
C GLU A 421 21.56 13.59 4.14
N TYR A 422 20.48 14.33 4.40
CA TYR A 422 19.22 14.15 3.67
C TYR A 422 19.41 14.37 2.16
N ALA A 423 20.09 15.43 1.75
CA ALA A 423 20.37 15.70 0.35
C ALA A 423 21.23 14.59 -0.31
N GLY A 424 22.15 13.98 0.43
CA GLY A 424 22.91 12.83 -0.02
C GLY A 424 22.02 11.60 -0.25
N TYR A 425 21.14 11.29 0.69
CA TYR A 425 20.17 10.20 0.54
C TYR A 425 19.17 10.47 -0.58
N GLU A 426 18.66 11.70 -0.73
CA GLU A 426 17.76 12.08 -1.82
C GLU A 426 18.36 11.74 -3.20
N GLN A 427 19.63 12.05 -3.41
CA GLN A 427 20.30 11.70 -4.67
C GLN A 427 20.36 10.18 -4.89
N VAL A 428 20.66 9.40 -3.85
CA VAL A 428 20.70 7.94 -3.94
C VAL A 428 19.32 7.35 -4.19
N VAL A 429 18.30 7.88 -3.53
CA VAL A 429 16.88 7.48 -3.72
C VAL A 429 16.45 7.74 -5.17
N ASN A 430 16.80 8.89 -5.76
CA ASN A 430 16.53 9.19 -7.16
C ASN A 430 17.20 8.18 -8.10
N ASP A 431 18.44 7.77 -7.82
CA ASP A 431 19.12 6.76 -8.61
C ASP A 431 18.53 5.36 -8.47
N LEU A 432 18.02 5.02 -7.28
CA LEU A 432 17.26 3.78 -7.05
C LEU A 432 15.95 3.78 -7.84
N TYR A 433 15.18 4.87 -7.82
CA TYR A 433 13.97 5.00 -8.63
C TYR A 433 14.27 4.91 -10.12
N SER A 434 15.34 5.58 -10.60
CA SER A 434 15.78 5.47 -11.99
C SER A 434 16.13 4.04 -12.40
N ALA A 435 16.68 3.25 -11.48
CA ALA A 435 17.02 1.84 -11.73
C ALA A 435 15.79 0.93 -11.86
N VAL A 436 14.64 1.34 -11.30
CA VAL A 436 13.36 0.59 -11.33
C VAL A 436 12.28 1.28 -12.16
N GLU A 437 12.59 2.34 -12.90
CA GLU A 437 11.62 3.10 -13.70
C GLU A 437 10.90 2.24 -14.74
N LYS A 438 11.61 1.29 -15.37
CA LYS A 438 11.09 0.41 -16.42
C LYS A 438 11.36 -1.05 -16.06
N ASP A 439 10.32 -1.78 -15.74
CA ASP A 439 10.41 -3.17 -15.31
C ASP A 439 11.10 -4.08 -16.33
N GLU A 440 10.77 -3.96 -17.61
CA GLU A 440 11.40 -4.73 -18.70
C GLU A 440 12.90 -4.44 -18.87
N GLN A 441 13.38 -3.30 -18.37
CA GLN A 441 14.77 -2.87 -18.46
C GLN A 441 15.54 -3.04 -17.15
N TYR A 442 14.90 -3.58 -16.13
CA TYR A 442 15.51 -3.78 -14.82
C TYR A 442 16.81 -4.59 -14.91
N ARG A 443 17.83 -4.07 -14.25
CA ARG A 443 19.17 -4.70 -14.14
C ARG A 443 19.58 -4.73 -12.66
N PRO A 444 19.60 -5.89 -12.02
CA PRO A 444 19.93 -6.00 -10.60
C PRO A 444 21.26 -5.33 -10.22
N GLY A 445 22.25 -5.37 -11.10
CA GLY A 445 23.56 -4.74 -10.86
C GLY A 445 23.47 -3.21 -10.74
N VAL A 446 22.65 -2.55 -11.56
CA VAL A 446 22.47 -1.08 -11.51
C VAL A 446 21.82 -0.68 -10.19
N HIS A 447 20.76 -1.37 -9.80
CA HIS A 447 20.08 -1.15 -8.51
C HIS A 447 21.04 -1.41 -7.33
N LEU A 448 21.82 -2.48 -7.38
CA LEU A 448 22.79 -2.82 -6.34
C LEU A 448 23.89 -1.77 -6.21
N ASP A 449 24.36 -1.17 -7.33
CA ASP A 449 25.37 -0.11 -7.30
C ASP A 449 24.84 1.18 -6.66
N ALA A 450 23.54 1.52 -6.87
CA ALA A 450 22.89 2.60 -6.16
C ALA A 450 22.73 2.27 -4.67
N LEU A 451 22.31 1.04 -4.35
CA LEU A 451 22.07 0.59 -2.97
C LEU A 451 23.36 0.64 -2.10
N ARG A 452 24.53 0.35 -2.68
CA ARG A 452 25.82 0.45 -1.96
C ARG A 452 26.12 1.87 -1.46
N ARG A 453 25.57 2.90 -2.10
CA ARG A 453 25.76 4.28 -1.67
C ARG A 453 24.87 4.66 -0.49
N VAL A 454 23.80 3.94 -0.25
CA VAL A 454 22.98 4.10 0.98
C VAL A 454 23.84 3.77 2.20
N ASP A 455 24.66 2.71 2.16
CA ASP A 455 25.54 2.28 3.25
C ASP A 455 26.60 3.34 3.62
N SER A 456 27.01 4.16 2.64
CA SER A 456 27.96 5.27 2.87
C SER A 456 27.32 6.56 3.38
N GLY A 457 26.05 6.53 3.79
CA GLY A 457 25.32 7.72 4.27
C GLY A 457 25.02 8.72 3.17
N GLY A 458 24.88 8.28 1.92
CA GLY A 458 24.60 9.14 0.77
C GLY A 458 25.81 9.96 0.29
N SER A 459 27.04 9.62 0.69
CA SER A 459 28.27 10.32 0.30
C SER A 459 28.88 9.80 -1.00
#